data_7cdc4a0ca6381464ea87019291106411
#
_entry.id   7cdc4a0ca6381464ea87019291106411
#
_cell.length_a   1.000
_cell.length_b   1.000
_cell.length_c   1.000
_cell.angle_alpha   90.00
_cell.angle_beta   90.00
_cell.angle_gamma   90.00
#
_symmetry.space_group_name_H-M   'P 1'
#
loop_
_entity.id
_entity.type
_entity.pdbx_description
1 polymer ?
#
loop_
_entity_poly.entity_id
_entity_poly.type
_entity_poly.pdbx_seq_one_letter_code
_entity_poly.pdbx_strand_id
1 'polypeptide(L)'
;FDMAEHVTGLRVTSLCADLQTFHPTRKQPKHSVETFANKLLGPEDYIETPVDTEDFGAVVFRMGKRTRGAMTASQVSAGRKNGLSIEIYGTKCSVAWNQERPDELWAGHRDAGNQIFVKDPSLLKPAARTFADLPGGHSEGYDDTFKQVFRRFYSSISTPNGVPEYPQFVDGLRQLKILDAVLQSHRTRTWIGVPAFETGK
;
A
#
# COMPACT_ATOMS: atom_id res chain seq x y z
N PHE A 1 4.96 1.55 -1.51
CA PHE A 1 6.26 1.73 -0.82
C PHE A 1 6.08 1.97 0.66
N ASP A 2 5.13 2.82 1.08
CA ASP A 2 4.92 3.21 2.47
C ASP A 2 4.79 2.01 3.40
N MET A 3 3.90 1.06 3.09
CA MET A 3 3.71 -0.15 3.87
C MET A 3 5.01 -0.97 4.00
N ALA A 4 5.80 -1.08 2.92
CA ALA A 4 7.08 -1.79 2.96
C ALA A 4 8.10 -1.06 3.85
N GLU A 5 8.19 0.27 3.76
CA GLU A 5 9.04 1.07 4.64
C GLU A 5 8.60 0.97 6.10
N HIS A 6 7.28 1.04 6.36
CA HIS A 6 6.72 0.95 7.70
C HIS A 6 6.98 -0.41 8.37
N VAL A 7 6.65 -1.51 7.69
CA VAL A 7 6.78 -2.86 8.27
C VAL A 7 8.24 -3.28 8.44
N THR A 8 9.12 -2.89 7.52
CA THR A 8 10.55 -3.28 7.59
C THR A 8 11.39 -2.33 8.44
N GLY A 9 10.93 -1.10 8.67
CA GLY A 9 11.74 -0.03 9.26
C GLY A 9 12.89 0.44 8.35
N LEU A 10 12.91 0.00 7.09
CA LEU A 10 13.96 0.35 6.12
C LEU A 10 13.43 1.38 5.13
N ARG A 11 14.32 2.21 4.59
CA ARG A 11 13.96 3.20 3.58
C ARG A 11 14.40 2.76 2.18
N VAL A 12 13.56 3.05 1.17
CA VAL A 12 13.92 2.90 -0.24
C VAL A 12 15.05 3.88 -0.56
N THR A 13 16.14 3.37 -1.11
CA THR A 13 17.35 4.16 -1.41
C THR A 13 17.58 4.35 -2.90
N SER A 14 17.13 3.42 -3.73
CA SER A 14 17.15 3.52 -5.19
C SER A 14 16.15 2.56 -5.81
N LEU A 15 15.74 2.86 -7.03
CA LEU A 15 14.78 2.02 -7.76
C LEU A 15 15.02 2.06 -9.27
N CYS A 16 14.47 1.07 -9.96
CA CYS A 16 14.35 1.02 -11.40
C CYS A 16 12.92 0.60 -11.75
N ALA A 17 12.29 1.32 -12.67
CA ALA A 17 10.87 1.19 -12.97
C ALA A 17 10.60 1.05 -14.46
N ASP A 18 9.56 0.28 -14.77
CA ASP A 18 8.93 0.20 -16.09
C ASP A 18 7.43 0.43 -15.94
N LEU A 19 6.91 1.40 -16.70
CA LEU A 19 5.51 1.82 -16.66
C LEU A 19 4.88 1.64 -18.05
N GLN A 20 3.59 1.37 -18.10
CA GLN A 20 2.87 1.17 -19.35
C GLN A 20 1.45 1.72 -19.24
N THR A 21 0.97 2.34 -20.33
CA THR A 21 -0.43 2.67 -20.54
C THR A 21 -0.99 1.65 -21.53
N PHE A 22 -1.74 0.66 -21.05
CA PHE A 22 -2.39 -0.35 -21.88
C PHE A 22 -3.70 0.17 -22.50
N HIS A 23 -4.39 1.08 -21.80
CA HIS A 23 -5.63 1.69 -22.27
C HIS A 23 -5.41 3.18 -22.54
N PRO A 24 -5.01 3.54 -23.78
CA PRO A 24 -4.74 4.95 -24.15
C PRO A 24 -6.01 5.80 -24.23
N THR A 25 -7.18 5.17 -24.22
CA THR A 25 -8.48 5.85 -24.13
C THR A 25 -9.33 5.23 -23.03
N ARG A 26 -10.13 6.05 -22.35
CA ARG A 26 -11.10 5.60 -21.33
C ARG A 26 -12.45 6.23 -21.57
N LYS A 27 -13.51 5.52 -21.19
CA LYS A 27 -14.87 6.02 -21.25
C LYS A 27 -15.12 6.99 -20.11
N GLN A 28 -15.37 8.24 -20.43
CA GLN A 28 -15.75 9.28 -19.50
C GLN A 28 -17.25 9.54 -19.60
N PRO A 29 -18.03 9.55 -18.50
CA PRO A 29 -19.42 9.92 -18.53
C PRO A 29 -19.60 11.35 -19.06
N LYS A 30 -20.58 11.57 -19.92
CA LYS A 30 -20.94 12.91 -20.47
C LYS A 30 -21.47 13.86 -19.41
N HIS A 31 -22.07 13.31 -18.35
CA HIS A 31 -22.65 14.04 -17.25
C HIS A 31 -22.08 13.56 -15.92
N SER A 32 -22.16 14.40 -14.89
CA SER A 32 -21.79 14.01 -13.54
C SER A 32 -22.62 12.81 -13.09
N VAL A 33 -21.97 11.79 -12.59
CA VAL A 33 -22.59 10.61 -11.98
C VAL A 33 -22.28 10.59 -10.50
N GLU A 34 -23.27 10.23 -9.70
CA GLU A 34 -23.03 9.98 -8.28
C GLU A 34 -22.12 8.77 -8.11
N THR A 35 -21.04 8.96 -7.38
CA THR A 35 -20.14 7.88 -6.99
C THR A 35 -20.92 6.84 -6.17
N PHE A 36 -20.75 5.57 -6.49
CA PHE A 36 -21.42 4.43 -5.85
C PHE A 36 -22.92 4.29 -6.13
N ALA A 37 -23.49 5.03 -7.08
CA ALA A 37 -24.92 4.97 -7.39
C ALA A 37 -25.40 3.67 -8.05
N ASN A 38 -24.51 2.72 -8.36
CA ASN A 38 -24.79 1.46 -9.06
C ASN A 38 -25.64 1.60 -10.34
N LYS A 39 -25.65 2.79 -10.95
CA LYS A 39 -26.35 3.04 -12.20
C LYS A 39 -25.47 2.58 -13.36
N LEU A 40 -25.96 1.62 -14.12
CA LEU A 40 -25.37 1.27 -15.39
C LEU A 40 -25.77 2.34 -16.41
N LEU A 41 -24.77 3.07 -16.89
CA LEU A 41 -24.94 4.01 -18.02
C LEU A 41 -24.94 3.23 -19.33
N GLY A 42 -25.72 3.68 -20.32
CA GLY A 42 -25.68 3.15 -21.67
C GLY A 42 -24.40 3.55 -22.41
N PRO A 43 -24.04 2.86 -23.50
CA PRO A 43 -22.87 3.23 -24.33
C PRO A 43 -22.90 4.69 -24.80
N GLU A 44 -24.08 5.24 -25.05
CA GLU A 44 -24.34 6.60 -25.51
C GLU A 44 -24.02 7.67 -24.45
N ASP A 45 -23.97 7.29 -23.19
CA ASP A 45 -23.73 8.20 -22.07
C ASP A 45 -22.23 8.49 -21.85
N TYR A 46 -21.38 7.87 -22.67
CA TYR A 46 -19.93 8.04 -22.56
C TYR A 46 -19.33 8.74 -23.76
N ILE A 47 -18.19 9.39 -23.55
CA ILE A 47 -17.24 9.80 -24.57
C ILE A 47 -15.92 9.07 -24.36
N GLU A 48 -15.22 8.75 -25.43
CA GLU A 48 -13.85 8.27 -25.31
C GLU A 48 -12.92 9.46 -25.11
N THR A 49 -12.14 9.39 -24.04
CA THR A 49 -11.18 10.43 -23.65
C THR A 49 -9.77 9.86 -23.70
N PRO A 50 -8.83 10.49 -24.41
CA PRO A 50 -7.42 10.09 -24.36
C PRO A 50 -6.87 10.16 -22.94
N VAL A 51 -6.02 9.20 -22.57
CA VAL A 51 -5.35 9.10 -21.28
C VAL A 51 -3.87 8.85 -21.53
N ASP A 52 -3.03 9.64 -20.90
CA ASP A 52 -1.56 9.55 -20.99
C ASP A 52 -0.91 9.07 -19.70
N THR A 53 -1.73 8.79 -18.67
CA THR A 53 -1.24 8.21 -17.42
C THR A 53 -1.11 6.70 -17.53
N GLU A 54 -0.11 6.15 -16.86
CA GLU A 54 0.12 4.72 -16.78
C GLU A 54 -1.01 4.01 -16.00
N ASP A 55 -1.34 2.79 -16.43
CA ASP A 55 -2.27 1.89 -15.76
C ASP A 55 -1.60 0.59 -15.30
N PHE A 56 -0.30 0.46 -15.57
CA PHE A 56 0.57 -0.60 -15.07
C PHE A 56 1.95 -0.05 -14.73
N GLY A 57 2.53 -0.56 -13.64
CA GLY A 57 3.91 -0.29 -13.27
C GLY A 57 4.56 -1.47 -12.58
N ALA A 58 5.81 -1.76 -12.96
CA ALA A 58 6.69 -2.70 -12.30
C ALA A 58 7.93 -1.97 -11.80
N VAL A 59 8.29 -2.18 -10.55
CA VAL A 59 9.42 -1.49 -9.91
C VAL A 59 10.26 -2.48 -9.13
N VAL A 60 11.56 -2.50 -9.38
CA VAL A 60 12.55 -3.15 -8.53
C VAL A 60 13.26 -2.08 -7.72
N PHE A 61 13.49 -2.34 -6.44
CA PHE A 61 14.05 -1.32 -5.55
C PHE A 61 15.02 -1.89 -4.51
N ARG A 62 15.83 -1.01 -3.95
CA ARG A 62 16.77 -1.30 -2.87
C ARG A 62 16.32 -0.58 -1.61
N MET A 63 16.43 -1.27 -0.47
CA MET A 63 16.16 -0.70 0.85
C MET A 63 17.36 -0.92 1.75
N GLY A 64 17.78 0.10 2.46
CA GLY A 64 18.98 0.03 3.27
C GLY A 64 20.19 -0.47 2.49
N LYS A 65 21.07 -1.23 3.14
CA LYS A 65 22.32 -1.72 2.51
C LYS A 65 22.13 -3.00 1.67
N ARG A 66 21.31 -3.95 2.10
CA ARG A 66 21.26 -5.31 1.55
C ARG A 66 19.88 -5.75 1.06
N THR A 67 18.81 -5.14 1.52
CA THR A 67 17.45 -5.55 1.18
C THR A 67 17.10 -5.14 -0.25
N ARG A 68 16.37 -6.02 -0.92
CA ARG A 68 15.87 -5.84 -2.28
C ARG A 68 14.38 -6.11 -2.27
N GLY A 69 13.65 -5.39 -3.11
CA GLY A 69 12.23 -5.58 -3.28
C GLY A 69 11.83 -5.44 -4.75
N ALA A 70 10.68 -5.98 -5.06
CA ALA A 70 9.99 -5.77 -6.32
C ALA A 70 8.50 -5.54 -6.03
N MET A 71 7.86 -4.68 -6.80
CA MET A 71 6.42 -4.49 -6.72
C MET A 71 5.82 -4.29 -8.10
N THR A 72 4.56 -4.62 -8.21
CA THR A 72 3.71 -4.25 -9.34
C THR A 72 2.49 -3.49 -8.85
N ALA A 73 2.08 -2.48 -9.61
CA ALA A 73 0.79 -1.81 -9.46
C ALA A 73 0.06 -1.90 -10.80
N SER A 74 -1.20 -2.32 -10.79
CA SER A 74 -1.93 -2.54 -12.03
C SER A 74 -3.41 -2.24 -11.85
N GLN A 75 -3.97 -1.47 -12.76
CA GLN A 75 -5.41 -1.26 -12.91
C GLN A 75 -6.03 -2.14 -14.01
N VAL A 76 -5.21 -2.94 -14.69
CA VAL A 76 -5.61 -3.77 -15.83
C VAL A 76 -5.60 -5.27 -15.53
N SER A 77 -5.34 -5.66 -14.30
CA SER A 77 -5.34 -7.06 -13.86
C SER A 77 -6.77 -7.57 -13.70
N ALA A 78 -7.28 -8.20 -14.74
CA ALA A 78 -8.64 -8.75 -14.73
C ALA A 78 -8.89 -9.69 -13.56
N GLY A 79 -10.03 -9.55 -12.88
CA GLY A 79 -10.42 -10.36 -11.72
C GLY A 79 -9.85 -9.88 -10.38
N ARG A 80 -8.83 -9.03 -10.37
CA ARG A 80 -8.40 -8.34 -9.15
C ARG A 80 -9.23 -7.07 -8.95
N LYS A 81 -9.65 -6.83 -7.71
CA LYS A 81 -10.46 -5.65 -7.37
C LYS A 81 -9.57 -4.58 -6.72
N ASN A 82 -9.49 -4.55 -5.42
CA ASN A 82 -8.60 -3.66 -4.68
C ASN A 82 -7.55 -4.50 -3.94
N GLY A 83 -6.91 -5.40 -4.67
CA GLY A 83 -5.97 -6.37 -4.10
C GLY A 83 -4.66 -5.70 -3.70
N LEU A 84 -4.35 -5.72 -2.42
CA LEU A 84 -3.07 -5.33 -1.87
C LEU A 84 -2.48 -6.52 -1.14
N SER A 85 -1.26 -6.89 -1.49
CA SER A 85 -0.52 -7.95 -0.79
C SER A 85 0.93 -7.54 -0.55
N ILE A 86 1.52 -8.09 0.49
CA ILE A 86 2.93 -7.91 0.79
C ILE A 86 3.54 -9.21 1.28
N GLU A 87 4.74 -9.51 0.79
CA GLU A 87 5.55 -10.62 1.27
C GLU A 87 6.92 -10.09 1.70
N ILE A 88 7.41 -10.55 2.84
CA ILE A 88 8.72 -10.16 3.38
C ILE A 88 9.49 -11.41 3.75
N TYR A 89 10.66 -11.57 3.14
CA TYR A 89 11.55 -12.71 3.34
C TYR A 89 12.71 -12.31 4.25
N GLY A 90 12.59 -12.67 5.52
CA GLY A 90 13.60 -12.40 6.54
C GLY A 90 14.61 -13.54 6.71
N THR A 91 15.63 -13.29 7.50
CA THR A 91 16.64 -14.32 7.83
C THR A 91 16.12 -15.38 8.80
N LYS A 92 15.15 -15.04 9.65
CA LYS A 92 14.58 -15.95 10.65
C LYS A 92 13.29 -16.60 10.15
N CYS A 93 12.42 -15.83 9.53
CA CYS A 93 11.16 -16.30 8.97
C CYS A 93 10.74 -15.39 7.83
N SER A 94 9.75 -15.83 7.08
CA SER A 94 9.06 -15.02 6.06
C SER A 94 7.64 -14.77 6.49
N VAL A 95 7.05 -13.68 6.04
CA VAL A 95 5.63 -13.37 6.28
C VAL A 95 4.97 -12.94 4.99
N ALA A 96 3.69 -13.29 4.84
CA ALA A 96 2.84 -12.84 3.75
C ALA A 96 1.47 -12.42 4.28
N TRP A 97 0.98 -11.29 3.78
CA TRP A 97 -0.35 -10.79 4.09
C TRP A 97 -1.08 -10.34 2.83
N ASN A 98 -2.40 -10.50 2.83
CA ASN A 98 -3.27 -10.14 1.73
C ASN A 98 -4.51 -9.41 2.25
N GLN A 99 -4.79 -8.23 1.70
CA GLN A 99 -5.95 -7.41 2.07
C GLN A 99 -7.30 -8.13 1.89
N GLU A 100 -7.43 -9.02 0.91
CA GLU A 100 -8.66 -9.80 0.70
C GLU A 100 -8.88 -10.88 1.77
N ARG A 101 -7.87 -11.13 2.63
CA ARG A 101 -7.90 -12.01 3.82
C ARG A 101 -7.21 -11.31 5.00
N PRO A 102 -7.76 -10.18 5.45
CA PRO A 102 -7.03 -9.24 6.33
C PRO A 102 -6.68 -9.83 7.70
N ASP A 103 -7.45 -10.81 8.17
CA ASP A 103 -7.26 -11.45 9.48
C ASP A 103 -6.23 -12.58 9.46
N GLU A 104 -5.63 -12.91 8.31
CA GLU A 104 -4.67 -14.00 8.17
C GLU A 104 -3.26 -13.46 7.92
N LEU A 105 -2.28 -13.99 8.63
CA LEU A 105 -0.86 -13.78 8.39
C LEU A 105 -0.20 -15.13 8.18
N TRP A 106 0.32 -15.39 6.98
CA TRP A 106 1.16 -16.57 6.74
C TRP A 106 2.57 -16.31 7.26
N ALA A 107 3.14 -17.31 7.94
CA ALA A 107 4.53 -17.31 8.36
C ALA A 107 5.24 -18.55 7.84
N GLY A 108 6.35 -18.35 7.13
CA GLY A 108 7.18 -19.40 6.57
C GLY A 108 8.45 -19.60 7.37
N HIS A 109 8.75 -20.87 7.64
CA HIS A 109 9.90 -21.30 8.42
C HIS A 109 10.84 -22.18 7.57
N ARG A 110 12.15 -22.21 7.95
CA ARG A 110 13.12 -23.10 7.30
C ARG A 110 13.13 -24.50 7.93
N ASP A 111 13.01 -24.53 9.24
CA ASP A 111 13.23 -25.73 10.06
C ASP A 111 11.94 -26.19 10.75
N ALA A 112 10.78 -25.66 10.35
CA ALA A 112 9.47 -26.02 10.89
C ALA A 112 8.40 -25.90 9.81
N GLY A 113 7.22 -26.46 10.05
CA GLY A 113 6.05 -26.28 9.18
C GLY A 113 5.63 -24.81 9.10
N ASN A 114 5.17 -24.40 7.93
CA ASN A 114 4.57 -23.08 7.77
C ASN A 114 3.28 -22.95 8.59
N GLN A 115 2.96 -21.74 9.03
CA GLN A 115 1.81 -21.47 9.87
C GLN A 115 0.94 -20.36 9.26
N ILE A 116 -0.35 -20.40 9.54
CA ILE A 116 -1.27 -19.28 9.32
C ILE A 116 -1.72 -18.80 10.70
N PHE A 117 -1.38 -17.57 11.02
CA PHE A 117 -1.88 -16.90 12.22
C PHE A 117 -3.19 -16.21 11.85
N VAL A 118 -4.26 -16.57 12.56
CA VAL A 118 -5.55 -15.90 12.44
C VAL A 118 -5.65 -14.85 13.54
N LYS A 119 -6.19 -13.69 13.20
CA LYS A 119 -6.37 -12.60 14.17
C LYS A 119 -7.22 -13.06 15.35
N ASP A 120 -6.66 -12.98 16.51
CA ASP A 120 -7.35 -13.10 17.79
C ASP A 120 -6.78 -12.05 18.75
N PRO A 121 -7.57 -11.05 19.18
CA PRO A 121 -7.08 -9.98 20.05
C PRO A 121 -6.47 -10.49 21.36
N SER A 122 -6.91 -11.65 21.86
CA SER A 122 -6.38 -12.25 23.09
C SER A 122 -4.94 -12.74 22.94
N LEU A 123 -4.53 -13.05 21.71
CA LEU A 123 -3.19 -13.58 21.38
C LEU A 123 -2.26 -12.51 20.78
N LEU A 124 -2.79 -11.33 20.42
CA LEU A 124 -1.99 -10.25 19.86
C LEU A 124 -1.08 -9.63 20.94
N LYS A 125 0.11 -9.23 20.51
CA LYS A 125 0.99 -8.40 21.32
C LYS A 125 0.30 -7.06 21.65
N PRO A 126 0.61 -6.43 22.80
CA PRO A 126 -0.06 -5.20 23.23
C PRO A 126 -0.11 -4.11 22.16
N ALA A 127 0.98 -3.86 21.44
CA ALA A 127 1.04 -2.86 20.38
C ALA A 127 0.06 -3.15 19.22
N ALA A 128 -0.07 -4.41 18.80
CA ALA A 128 -0.99 -4.81 17.73
C ALA A 128 -2.45 -4.84 18.23
N ARG A 129 -2.66 -5.24 19.50
CA ARG A 129 -3.99 -5.35 20.09
C ARG A 129 -4.74 -4.02 20.11
N THR A 130 -4.05 -2.89 20.20
CA THR A 130 -4.69 -1.56 20.19
C THR A 130 -5.39 -1.23 18.86
N PHE A 131 -5.14 -2.00 17.81
CA PHE A 131 -5.75 -1.85 16.49
C PHE A 131 -6.84 -2.89 16.19
N ALA A 132 -7.08 -3.83 17.10
CA ALA A 132 -8.09 -4.88 16.95
C ALA A 132 -9.24 -4.62 17.93
N ASP A 133 -10.44 -4.35 17.40
CA ASP A 133 -11.64 -4.04 18.18
C ASP A 133 -12.61 -5.21 18.27
N LEU A 134 -12.63 -6.07 17.23
CA LEU A 134 -13.56 -7.19 17.14
C LEU A 134 -12.92 -8.49 17.63
N PRO A 135 -13.69 -9.38 18.28
CA PRO A 135 -13.19 -10.67 18.73
C PRO A 135 -12.72 -11.57 17.57
N GLY A 136 -12.02 -12.63 17.89
CA GLY A 136 -11.62 -13.65 16.92
C GLY A 136 -12.81 -14.17 16.10
N GLY A 137 -12.59 -14.42 14.80
CA GLY A 137 -13.63 -14.85 13.87
C GLY A 137 -14.51 -13.72 13.30
N HIS A 138 -14.28 -12.48 13.70
CA HIS A 138 -14.93 -11.29 13.12
C HIS A 138 -13.89 -10.51 12.32
N SER A 139 -14.14 -10.36 11.04
CA SER A 139 -13.20 -9.70 10.13
C SER A 139 -13.10 -8.20 10.40
N GLU A 140 -11.86 -7.71 10.44
CA GLU A 140 -11.52 -6.29 10.42
C GLU A 140 -10.66 -6.02 9.19
N GLY A 141 -11.08 -5.07 8.35
CA GLY A 141 -10.46 -4.86 7.04
C GLY A 141 -10.39 -3.39 6.63
N TYR A 142 -10.75 -3.12 5.39
CA TYR A 142 -10.58 -1.81 4.75
C TYR A 142 -11.21 -0.66 5.55
N ASP A 143 -12.45 -0.81 5.98
CA ASP A 143 -13.17 0.25 6.73
C ASP A 143 -12.52 0.51 8.11
N ASP A 144 -11.98 -0.54 8.73
CA ASP A 144 -11.33 -0.43 10.03
C ASP A 144 -10.02 0.36 9.96
N THR A 145 -9.34 0.37 8.81
CA THR A 145 -8.12 1.18 8.64
C THR A 145 -8.42 2.66 8.77
N PHE A 146 -9.51 3.15 8.18
CA PHE A 146 -9.94 4.55 8.32
C PHE A 146 -10.37 4.87 9.75
N LYS A 147 -11.13 3.97 10.37
CA LYS A 147 -11.51 4.08 11.79
C LYS A 147 -10.27 4.26 12.68
N GLN A 148 -9.23 3.45 12.46
CA GLN A 148 -8.00 3.54 13.25
C GLN A 148 -7.22 4.84 12.99
N VAL A 149 -7.13 5.30 11.73
CA VAL A 149 -6.50 6.57 11.40
C VAL A 149 -7.22 7.74 12.09
N PHE A 150 -8.55 7.81 11.99
CA PHE A 150 -9.31 8.87 12.66
C PHE A 150 -9.18 8.80 14.18
N ARG A 151 -9.23 7.60 14.76
CA ARG A 151 -9.04 7.42 16.21
C ARG A 151 -7.69 7.97 16.67
N ARG A 152 -6.61 7.65 15.97
CA ARG A 152 -5.26 8.15 16.29
C ARG A 152 -5.14 9.65 16.10
N PHE A 153 -5.72 10.17 15.03
CA PHE A 153 -5.76 11.62 14.79
C PHE A 153 -6.46 12.36 15.94
N TYR A 154 -7.68 11.98 16.30
CA TYR A 154 -8.41 12.63 17.40
C TYR A 154 -7.73 12.42 18.76
N SER A 155 -7.15 11.27 19.01
CA SER A 155 -6.36 11.04 20.24
C SER A 155 -5.16 12.00 20.33
N SER A 156 -4.51 12.31 19.22
CA SER A 156 -3.36 13.23 19.22
C SER A 156 -3.78 14.68 19.57
N ILE A 157 -5.00 15.10 19.22
CA ILE A 157 -5.53 16.40 19.62
C ILE A 157 -5.69 16.48 21.14
N SER A 158 -6.14 15.38 21.75
CA SER A 158 -6.35 15.29 23.20
C SER A 158 -5.06 15.07 24.00
N THR A 159 -3.97 14.71 23.33
CA THR A 159 -2.68 14.45 23.98
C THR A 159 -1.58 15.31 23.33
N PRO A 160 -1.55 16.62 23.64
CA PRO A 160 -0.53 17.52 23.10
C PRO A 160 0.89 17.00 23.43
N ASN A 161 1.81 17.15 22.49
CA ASN A 161 3.21 16.69 22.58
C ASN A 161 3.42 15.16 22.54
N GLY A 162 2.40 14.37 22.25
CA GLY A 162 2.56 12.95 21.91
C GLY A 162 3.20 12.77 20.52
N VAL A 163 3.85 11.62 20.33
CA VAL A 163 4.31 11.22 18.97
C VAL A 163 3.07 10.80 18.17
N PRO A 164 2.80 11.41 17.00
CA PRO A 164 1.66 11.01 16.18
C PRO A 164 1.79 9.55 15.73
N GLU A 165 0.73 8.77 15.96
CA GLU A 165 0.65 7.35 15.56
C GLU A 165 -0.16 7.18 14.25
N TYR A 166 -0.16 8.18 13.39
CA TYR A 166 -0.85 8.18 12.09
C TYR A 166 0.06 8.83 11.04
N PRO A 167 -0.12 8.52 9.73
CA PRO A 167 0.67 9.13 8.66
C PRO A 167 0.50 10.66 8.62
N GLN A 168 1.61 11.36 8.49
CA GLN A 168 1.66 12.82 8.42
C GLN A 168 1.99 13.30 7.01
N PHE A 169 1.89 14.62 6.76
CA PHE A 169 2.27 15.21 5.49
C PHE A 169 3.72 14.94 5.08
N VAL A 170 4.62 14.80 6.06
CA VAL A 170 6.01 14.43 5.81
C VAL A 170 6.13 13.02 5.21
N ASP A 171 5.32 12.09 5.65
CA ASP A 171 5.28 10.73 5.11
C ASP A 171 4.73 10.75 3.68
N GLY A 172 3.66 11.53 3.44
CA GLY A 172 3.11 11.75 2.10
C GLY A 172 4.13 12.36 1.15
N LEU A 173 4.87 13.40 1.59
CA LEU A 173 5.94 14.02 0.79
C LEU A 173 7.05 13.00 0.48
N ARG A 174 7.37 12.12 1.41
CA ARG A 174 8.32 11.01 1.17
C ARG A 174 7.86 10.13 0.03
N GLN A 175 6.58 9.73 0.03
CA GLN A 175 6.02 8.88 -1.02
C GLN A 175 6.01 9.59 -2.38
N LEU A 176 5.68 10.87 -2.44
CA LEU A 176 5.75 11.66 -3.68
C LEU A 176 7.17 11.68 -4.27
N LYS A 177 8.20 11.84 -3.43
CA LYS A 177 9.60 11.76 -3.91
C LYS A 177 9.98 10.39 -4.46
N ILE A 178 9.44 9.32 -3.91
CA ILE A 178 9.61 7.97 -4.47
C ILE A 178 8.92 7.86 -5.83
N LEU A 179 7.69 8.38 -5.96
CA LEU A 179 6.95 8.38 -7.21
C LEU A 179 7.65 9.22 -8.30
N ASP A 180 8.20 10.38 -7.95
CA ASP A 180 9.02 11.17 -8.89
C ASP A 180 10.22 10.36 -9.39
N ALA A 181 10.90 9.63 -8.50
CA ALA A 181 12.00 8.75 -8.87
C ALA A 181 11.54 7.60 -9.78
N VAL A 182 10.33 7.05 -9.58
CA VAL A 182 9.72 6.03 -10.46
C VAL A 182 9.52 6.61 -11.85
N LEU A 183 8.90 7.77 -11.98
CA LEU A 183 8.68 8.44 -13.27
C LEU A 183 10.00 8.77 -13.96
N GLN A 184 10.98 9.28 -13.22
CA GLN A 184 12.32 9.57 -13.75
C GLN A 184 12.99 8.28 -14.25
N SER A 185 12.94 7.20 -13.46
CA SER A 185 13.53 5.92 -13.83
C SER A 185 12.95 5.35 -15.12
N HIS A 186 11.63 5.37 -15.24
CA HIS A 186 10.94 4.94 -16.45
C HIS A 186 11.40 5.74 -17.68
N ARG A 187 11.46 7.08 -17.58
CA ARG A 187 11.86 7.97 -18.69
C ARG A 187 13.32 7.77 -19.09
N THR A 188 14.22 7.61 -18.12
CA THR A 188 15.66 7.49 -18.38
C THR A 188 16.13 6.06 -18.54
N ARG A 189 15.30 5.07 -18.20
CA ARG A 189 15.61 3.63 -18.22
C ARG A 189 16.83 3.27 -17.38
N THR A 190 16.99 3.97 -16.24
CA THR A 190 18.14 3.81 -15.34
C THR A 190 17.69 3.69 -13.89
N TRP A 191 18.59 3.20 -13.04
CA TRP A 191 18.44 3.26 -11.61
C TRP A 191 18.49 4.70 -11.10
N ILE A 192 17.48 5.12 -10.35
CA ILE A 192 17.41 6.45 -9.73
C ILE A 192 17.57 6.32 -8.22
N GLY A 193 18.43 7.18 -7.66
CA GLY A 193 18.55 7.34 -6.22
C GLY A 193 17.34 8.06 -5.64
N VAL A 194 16.79 7.55 -4.54
CA VAL A 194 15.75 8.24 -3.78
C VAL A 194 16.44 9.04 -2.68
N PRO A 195 16.24 10.36 -2.64
CA PRO A 195 16.89 11.21 -1.63
C PRO A 195 16.60 10.74 -0.21
N ALA A 196 17.61 10.78 0.65
CA ALA A 196 17.41 10.62 2.07
C ALA A 196 16.47 11.73 2.55
N PHE A 197 15.48 11.36 3.36
CA PHE A 197 14.57 12.33 3.93
C PHE A 197 14.92 12.46 5.41
N GLU A 198 15.46 13.61 5.79
CA GLU A 198 15.60 13.96 7.18
C GLU A 198 14.22 14.37 7.69
N THR A 199 13.62 13.52 8.50
CA THR A 199 12.49 13.96 9.34
C THR A 199 13.08 15.02 10.27
N GLY A 200 12.78 16.27 10.05
CA GLY A 200 13.13 17.34 10.98
C GLY A 200 12.65 16.92 12.38
N LYS A 201 13.62 16.75 13.27
CA LYS A 201 13.35 16.57 14.69
C LYS A 201 12.89 17.88 15.29
#